data_3871c67b73e38d5183280b045049a310
#
_entry.id   3871c67b73e38d5183280b045049a310
#
_cell.length_a   1.000
_cell.length_b   1.000
_cell.length_c   1.000
_cell.angle_alpha   90.00
_cell.angle_beta   90.00
_cell.angle_gamma   90.00
#
_symmetry.space_group_name_H-M   'P 1'
#
loop_
_entity.id
_entity.type
_entity.pdbx_description
1 polymer ?
#
loop_
_entity_poly.entity_id
_entity_poly.type
_entity_poly.pdbx_seq_one_letter_code
_entity_poly.pdbx_strand_id
1 'polypeptide(L)'
;MKGKIYGFVGVIGGGKSYRADKLIQQCKAEGRTVVMGDFSEGIRRFAMGMLAGVPRPIDILSKEYSDWKNEEFDMPLPFADQKKVTLTGRQILKNIGEGFKEAFGPAIWAGWTENYIVDTLNKIGPDMTDEEGDALTIVFGSVRFPVEAQVLFNLAEKMGREVEIIFCDYKSSVYELFPHVSEKFAQRFIEMGYNDGDNITEEVRKIVQSEL
;
A
#
# COMPACT_ATOMS: atom_id res chain seq x y z
N MET A 1 -19.42 16.84 2.64
CA MET A 1 -18.67 16.17 3.75
C MET A 1 -17.20 16.17 3.36
N LYS A 2 -16.32 16.70 4.19
CA LYS A 2 -14.87 16.73 3.86
C LYS A 2 -14.37 15.31 3.62
N GLY A 3 -13.57 15.14 2.57
CA GLY A 3 -12.91 13.88 2.29
C GLY A 3 -11.87 13.57 3.38
N LYS A 4 -11.59 12.29 3.56
CA LYS A 4 -10.63 11.77 4.55
C LYS A 4 -9.50 11.01 3.88
N ILE A 5 -8.47 10.74 4.64
CA ILE A 5 -7.40 9.80 4.26
C ILE A 5 -7.63 8.50 5.03
N TYR A 6 -7.83 7.42 4.29
CA TYR A 6 -8.06 6.10 4.87
C TYR A 6 -6.86 5.20 4.71
N GLY A 7 -6.54 4.43 5.74
CA GLY A 7 -5.55 3.37 5.72
C GLY A 7 -6.12 2.05 6.24
N PHE A 8 -5.68 0.93 5.67
CA PHE A 8 -6.09 -0.39 6.12
C PHE A 8 -4.86 -1.17 6.61
N VAL A 9 -4.88 -1.53 7.90
CA VAL A 9 -3.86 -2.34 8.57
C VAL A 9 -4.43 -3.73 8.82
N GLY A 10 -3.64 -4.78 8.66
CA GLY A 10 -4.09 -6.15 8.93
C GLY A 10 -3.13 -7.18 8.35
N VAL A 11 -3.28 -8.43 8.75
CA VAL A 11 -2.47 -9.55 8.27
C VAL A 11 -2.81 -9.96 6.83
N ILE A 12 -2.01 -10.82 6.21
CA ILE A 12 -2.32 -11.43 4.91
C ILE A 12 -3.64 -12.20 5.03
N GLY A 13 -4.55 -11.98 4.07
CA GLY A 13 -5.89 -12.58 4.12
C GLY A 13 -6.90 -11.87 5.02
N GLY A 14 -6.49 -10.88 5.82
CA GLY A 14 -7.35 -10.12 6.75
C GLY A 14 -8.40 -9.19 6.10
N GLY A 15 -8.59 -9.23 4.79
CA GLY A 15 -9.67 -8.50 4.10
C GLY A 15 -9.39 -7.04 3.77
N LYS A 16 -8.15 -6.54 3.94
CA LYS A 16 -7.76 -5.14 3.66
C LYS A 16 -8.22 -4.65 2.28
N SER A 17 -7.83 -5.36 1.23
CA SER A 17 -8.16 -4.97 -0.16
C SER A 17 -9.66 -4.97 -0.42
N TYR A 18 -10.39 -5.92 0.14
CA TYR A 18 -11.84 -5.98 0.04
C TYR A 18 -12.52 -4.77 0.68
N ARG A 19 -12.07 -4.36 1.88
CA ARG A 19 -12.59 -3.18 2.56
C ARG A 19 -12.24 -1.89 1.84
N ALA A 20 -11.01 -1.78 1.35
CA ALA A 20 -10.57 -0.66 0.56
C ALA A 20 -11.42 -0.51 -0.72
N ASP A 21 -11.63 -1.60 -1.45
CA ASP A 21 -12.46 -1.60 -2.66
C ASP A 21 -13.90 -1.19 -2.36
N LYS A 22 -14.52 -1.77 -1.32
CA LYS A 22 -15.87 -1.36 -0.89
C LYS A 22 -15.97 0.14 -0.57
N LEU A 23 -15.00 0.67 0.17
CA LEU A 23 -14.96 2.10 0.50
C LEU A 23 -14.84 2.95 -0.77
N ILE A 24 -13.96 2.56 -1.70
CA ILE A 24 -13.78 3.24 -2.98
C ILE A 24 -15.07 3.26 -3.79
N GLN A 25 -15.76 2.12 -3.90
CA GLN A 25 -17.02 2.01 -4.60
C GLN A 25 -18.10 2.89 -3.95
N GLN A 26 -18.18 2.91 -2.63
CA GLN A 26 -19.10 3.78 -1.89
C GLN A 26 -18.80 5.26 -2.16
N CYS A 27 -17.53 5.69 -2.03
CA CYS A 27 -17.14 7.07 -2.31
C CYS A 27 -17.48 7.49 -3.73
N LYS A 28 -17.23 6.63 -4.72
CA LYS A 28 -17.58 6.88 -6.11
C LYS A 28 -19.09 6.98 -6.33
N ALA A 29 -19.89 6.13 -5.67
CA ALA A 29 -21.36 6.20 -5.73
C ALA A 29 -21.90 7.50 -5.10
N GLU A 30 -21.20 8.07 -4.14
CA GLU A 30 -21.48 9.36 -3.51
C GLU A 30 -20.95 10.57 -4.34
N GLY A 31 -20.40 10.33 -5.54
CA GLY A 31 -19.85 11.37 -6.42
C GLY A 31 -18.50 11.93 -5.95
N ARG A 32 -17.78 11.26 -5.06
CA ARG A 32 -16.49 11.73 -4.54
C ARG A 32 -15.35 11.31 -5.47
N THR A 33 -14.38 12.20 -5.63
CA THR A 33 -13.10 11.85 -6.25
C THR A 33 -12.27 11.02 -5.27
N VAL A 34 -11.74 9.88 -5.76
CA VAL A 34 -10.91 8.98 -4.96
C VAL A 34 -9.53 8.83 -5.59
N VAL A 35 -8.50 9.08 -4.81
CA VAL A 35 -7.10 8.78 -5.15
C VAL A 35 -6.65 7.56 -4.36
N MET A 36 -6.10 6.57 -5.06
CA MET A 36 -5.55 5.39 -4.42
C MET A 36 -4.06 5.56 -4.12
N GLY A 37 -3.68 5.30 -2.88
CA GLY A 37 -2.30 5.15 -2.46
C GLY A 37 -1.91 3.67 -2.33
N ASP A 38 -0.75 3.31 -2.88
CA ASP A 38 -0.20 1.96 -2.76
C ASP A 38 1.32 2.02 -2.62
N PHE A 39 1.82 1.59 -1.47
CA PHE A 39 3.25 1.58 -1.14
C PHE A 39 4.08 0.61 -2.00
N SER A 40 3.43 -0.30 -2.69
CA SER A 40 4.09 -1.18 -3.66
C SER A 40 4.05 -0.68 -5.12
N GLU A 41 3.38 0.43 -5.39
CA GLU A 41 3.29 1.00 -6.75
C GLU A 41 4.66 1.38 -7.31
N GLY A 42 5.52 2.03 -6.52
CA GLY A 42 6.90 2.36 -6.91
C GLY A 42 7.71 1.12 -7.24
N ILE A 43 7.58 0.06 -6.43
CA ILE A 43 8.25 -1.22 -6.66
C ILE A 43 7.80 -1.83 -7.99
N ARG A 44 6.49 -1.84 -8.27
CA ARG A 44 5.93 -2.37 -9.53
C ARG A 44 6.40 -1.57 -10.74
N ARG A 45 6.33 -0.25 -10.68
CA ARG A 45 6.79 0.63 -11.77
C ARG A 45 8.27 0.44 -12.06
N PHE A 46 9.07 0.31 -11.01
CA PHE A 46 10.49 0.03 -11.16
C PHE A 46 10.72 -1.35 -11.80
N ALA A 47 10.04 -2.38 -11.32
CA ALA A 47 10.12 -3.73 -11.89
C ALA A 47 9.76 -3.73 -13.39
N MET A 48 8.65 -3.08 -13.76
CA MET A 48 8.21 -3.00 -15.16
C MET A 48 9.15 -2.18 -16.04
N GLY A 49 9.83 -1.17 -15.49
CA GLY A 49 10.80 -0.37 -16.22
C GLY A 49 12.13 -1.10 -16.50
N MET A 50 12.54 -1.98 -15.56
CA MET A 50 13.82 -2.72 -15.68
C MET A 50 13.71 -4.04 -16.43
N LEU A 51 12.55 -4.69 -16.36
CA LEU A 51 12.37 -6.05 -16.86
C LEU A 51 11.61 -6.02 -18.18
N ALA A 52 12.36 -5.82 -19.29
CA ALA A 52 11.80 -5.92 -20.62
C ALA A 52 11.16 -7.32 -20.81
N GLY A 53 9.89 -7.35 -21.17
CA GLY A 53 9.14 -8.60 -21.41
C GLY A 53 8.33 -9.11 -20.22
N VAL A 54 8.44 -8.52 -19.03
CA VAL A 54 7.49 -8.81 -17.94
C VAL A 54 6.12 -8.20 -18.27
N PRO A 55 5.04 -8.98 -18.26
CA PRO A 55 3.70 -8.46 -18.51
C PRO A 55 3.37 -7.29 -17.59
N ARG A 56 2.78 -6.22 -18.12
CA ARG A 56 2.33 -5.08 -17.31
C ARG A 56 1.02 -5.45 -16.63
N PRO A 57 0.96 -5.58 -15.31
CA PRO A 57 -0.31 -5.71 -14.64
C PRO A 57 -1.07 -4.39 -14.79
N ILE A 58 -2.29 -4.47 -15.32
CA ILE A 58 -3.13 -3.30 -15.61
C ILE A 58 -3.86 -2.85 -14.35
N ASP A 59 -4.23 -3.81 -13.49
CA ASP A 59 -4.98 -3.56 -12.25
C ASP A 59 -4.50 -4.49 -11.13
N ILE A 60 -4.13 -3.90 -9.98
CA ILE A 60 -3.66 -4.64 -8.80
C ILE A 60 -4.74 -5.53 -8.15
N LEU A 61 -6.00 -5.23 -8.39
CA LEU A 61 -7.14 -6.00 -7.90
C LEU A 61 -7.57 -7.08 -8.89
N SER A 62 -7.01 -7.08 -10.10
CA SER A 62 -7.36 -8.02 -11.15
C SER A 62 -6.87 -9.43 -10.87
N LYS A 63 -7.59 -10.41 -11.42
CA LYS A 63 -7.14 -11.81 -11.45
C LYS A 63 -5.81 -11.94 -12.20
N GLU A 64 -5.64 -11.19 -13.29
CA GLU A 64 -4.44 -11.17 -14.12
C GLU A 64 -3.19 -10.80 -13.30
N TYR A 65 -3.27 -9.77 -12.44
CA TYR A 65 -2.17 -9.42 -11.54
C TYR A 65 -1.92 -10.51 -10.49
N SER A 66 -2.98 -11.15 -9.99
CA SER A 66 -2.85 -12.26 -9.05
C SER A 66 -2.13 -13.46 -9.68
N ASP A 67 -2.47 -13.78 -10.92
CA ASP A 67 -1.86 -14.87 -11.68
C ASP A 67 -0.39 -14.54 -11.99
N TRP A 68 -0.10 -13.31 -12.48
CA TRP A 68 1.25 -12.84 -12.74
C TRP A 68 2.18 -12.94 -11.51
N LYS A 69 1.70 -12.63 -10.32
CA LYS A 69 2.51 -12.77 -9.09
C LYS A 69 3.02 -14.18 -8.83
N ASN A 70 2.32 -15.19 -9.33
CA ASN A 70 2.64 -16.59 -9.13
C ASN A 70 3.30 -17.22 -10.37
N GLU A 71 3.36 -16.50 -11.49
CA GLU A 71 4.01 -16.92 -12.71
C GLU A 71 5.53 -16.92 -12.55
N GLU A 72 6.22 -17.89 -13.12
CA GLU A 72 7.67 -18.01 -13.09
C GLU A 72 8.30 -17.37 -14.33
N PHE A 73 9.36 -16.59 -14.09
CA PHE A 73 10.11 -15.89 -15.12
C PHE A 73 11.59 -16.26 -15.06
N ASP A 74 12.14 -16.59 -16.21
CA ASP A 74 13.58 -16.77 -16.38
C ASP A 74 14.27 -15.41 -16.46
N MET A 75 15.00 -15.07 -15.42
CA MET A 75 15.74 -13.81 -15.35
C MET A 75 17.13 -13.99 -15.98
N PRO A 76 17.49 -13.25 -17.06
CA PRO A 76 18.85 -13.26 -17.58
C PRO A 76 19.78 -12.56 -16.57
N LEU A 77 20.83 -13.27 -16.15
CA LEU A 77 21.91 -12.69 -15.36
C LEU A 77 23.00 -12.20 -16.32
N PRO A 78 23.27 -10.88 -16.40
CA PRO A 78 24.12 -10.32 -17.46
C PRO A 78 25.60 -10.70 -17.37
N PHE A 79 26.08 -11.31 -16.28
CA PHE A 79 27.49 -11.55 -16.02
C PHE A 79 27.83 -12.92 -15.41
N ALA A 80 26.88 -13.80 -15.22
CA ALA A 80 27.15 -15.15 -14.74
C ALA A 80 27.00 -16.13 -15.90
N ASP A 81 27.93 -17.09 -16.01
CA ASP A 81 27.95 -18.17 -17.02
C ASP A 81 26.56 -18.77 -17.27
N GLN A 82 25.75 -18.10 -18.04
CA GLN A 82 24.43 -18.49 -18.57
C GLN A 82 23.47 -19.18 -17.58
N LYS A 83 23.67 -19.05 -16.27
CA LYS A 83 22.72 -19.54 -15.28
C LYS A 83 21.52 -18.61 -15.23
N LYS A 84 20.41 -19.09 -15.75
CA LYS A 84 19.11 -18.44 -15.54
C LYS A 84 18.71 -18.61 -14.09
N VAL A 85 18.15 -17.56 -13.50
CA VAL A 85 17.48 -17.65 -12.22
C VAL A 85 15.97 -17.54 -12.47
N THR A 86 15.23 -18.57 -12.12
CA THR A 86 13.78 -18.55 -12.23
C THR A 86 13.19 -17.93 -10.98
N LEU A 87 12.42 -16.87 -11.13
CA LEU A 87 11.76 -16.14 -10.05
C LEU A 87 10.28 -15.94 -10.37
N THR A 88 9.43 -16.05 -9.36
CA THR A 88 8.03 -15.63 -9.50
C THR A 88 7.92 -14.10 -9.48
N GLY A 89 6.85 -13.56 -10.07
CA GLY A 89 6.57 -12.11 -9.99
C GLY A 89 6.58 -11.58 -8.55
N ARG A 90 6.10 -12.38 -7.59
CA ARG A 90 6.16 -12.05 -6.14
C ARG A 90 7.60 -11.96 -5.63
N GLN A 91 8.47 -12.89 -6.01
CA GLN A 91 9.87 -12.86 -5.61
C GLN A 91 10.62 -11.69 -6.22
N ILE A 92 10.32 -11.36 -7.49
CA ILE A 92 10.87 -10.18 -8.15
C ILE A 92 10.52 -8.90 -7.38
N LEU A 93 9.24 -8.68 -7.08
CA LEU A 93 8.80 -7.51 -6.32
C LEU A 93 9.41 -7.46 -4.92
N LYS A 94 9.51 -8.61 -4.24
CA LYS A 94 10.15 -8.70 -2.93
C LYS A 94 11.62 -8.31 -2.99
N ASN A 95 12.37 -8.87 -3.93
CA ASN A 95 13.81 -8.62 -4.06
C ASN A 95 14.09 -7.15 -4.38
N ILE A 96 13.30 -6.53 -5.26
CA ILE A 96 13.40 -5.09 -5.54
C ILE A 96 13.06 -4.28 -4.28
N GLY A 97 11.96 -4.60 -3.63
CA GLY A 97 11.51 -3.89 -2.43
C GLY A 97 12.54 -3.91 -1.31
N GLU A 98 13.07 -5.08 -0.98
CA GLU A 98 14.07 -5.24 0.07
C GLU A 98 15.44 -4.67 -0.34
N GLY A 99 15.91 -4.90 -1.57
CA GLY A 99 17.19 -4.37 -2.03
C GLY A 99 17.24 -2.83 -2.01
N PHE A 100 16.15 -2.15 -2.36
CA PHE A 100 16.09 -0.69 -2.24
C PHE A 100 16.03 -0.22 -0.79
N LYS A 101 15.33 -0.93 0.10
CA LYS A 101 15.34 -0.61 1.53
C LYS A 101 16.72 -0.76 2.14
N GLU A 102 17.47 -1.79 1.74
CA GLU A 102 18.85 -2.00 2.17
C GLU A 102 19.78 -0.88 1.68
N ALA A 103 19.64 -0.47 0.42
CA ALA A 103 20.52 0.53 -0.21
C ALA A 103 20.19 1.98 0.20
N PHE A 104 18.93 2.32 0.39
CA PHE A 104 18.44 3.69 0.56
C PHE A 104 17.66 3.95 1.86
N GLY A 105 17.53 2.93 2.69
CA GLY A 105 16.80 3.00 3.95
C GLY A 105 15.32 2.57 3.87
N PRO A 106 14.74 2.22 5.04
CA PRO A 106 13.41 1.60 5.11
C PRO A 106 12.26 2.50 4.61
N ALA A 107 12.47 3.82 4.59
CA ALA A 107 11.46 4.80 4.20
C ALA A 107 11.38 5.05 2.69
N ILE A 108 12.26 4.46 1.86
CA ILE A 108 12.37 4.78 0.44
C ILE A 108 11.03 4.68 -0.32
N TRP A 109 10.29 3.60 -0.12
CA TRP A 109 9.02 3.39 -0.81
C TRP A 109 7.88 4.23 -0.23
N ALA A 110 7.92 4.50 1.07
CA ALA A 110 6.97 5.40 1.72
C ALA A 110 7.14 6.83 1.20
N GLY A 111 8.37 7.34 1.15
CA GLY A 111 8.68 8.67 0.60
C GLY A 111 8.36 8.77 -0.90
N TRP A 112 8.65 7.73 -1.68
CA TRP A 112 8.26 7.69 -3.09
C TRP A 112 6.73 7.80 -3.24
N THR A 113 5.97 7.04 -2.45
CA THR A 113 4.51 7.05 -2.51
C THR A 113 3.93 8.38 -2.08
N GLU A 114 4.47 9.02 -1.04
CA GLU A 114 4.07 10.36 -0.62
C GLU A 114 4.21 11.36 -1.77
N ASN A 115 5.38 11.41 -2.40
CA ASN A 115 5.64 12.28 -3.54
C ASN A 115 4.72 11.97 -4.72
N TYR A 116 4.51 10.70 -5.03
CA TYR A 116 3.61 10.28 -6.11
C TYR A 116 2.16 10.74 -5.87
N ILE A 117 1.66 10.65 -4.64
CA ILE A 117 0.33 11.14 -4.29
C ILE A 117 0.25 12.66 -4.43
N VAL A 118 1.25 13.39 -3.90
CA VAL A 118 1.32 14.85 -4.04
C VAL A 118 1.34 15.27 -5.51
N ASP A 119 2.16 14.63 -6.35
CA ASP A 119 2.21 14.90 -7.78
C ASP A 119 0.88 14.59 -8.49
N THR A 120 0.19 13.53 -8.06
CA THR A 120 -1.13 13.18 -8.59
C THR A 120 -2.15 14.25 -8.23
N LEU A 121 -2.17 14.69 -6.98
CA LEU A 121 -3.06 15.75 -6.50
C LEU A 121 -2.81 17.08 -7.22
N ASN A 122 -1.55 17.44 -7.47
CA ASN A 122 -1.17 18.63 -8.21
C ASN A 122 -1.64 18.59 -9.68
N LYS A 123 -1.75 17.41 -10.28
CA LYS A 123 -2.24 17.24 -11.65
C LYS A 123 -3.76 17.34 -11.77
N ILE A 124 -4.49 16.78 -10.80
CA ILE A 124 -5.96 16.77 -10.83
C ILE A 124 -6.56 18.04 -10.19
N GLY A 125 -5.85 18.67 -9.25
CA GLY A 125 -6.33 19.81 -8.48
C GLY A 125 -6.78 21.02 -9.32
N PRO A 126 -6.04 21.41 -10.38
CA PRO A 126 -6.44 22.55 -11.23
C PRO A 126 -7.79 22.37 -11.94
N ASP A 127 -8.19 21.12 -12.17
CA ASP A 127 -9.43 20.79 -12.86
C ASP A 127 -10.61 20.55 -11.91
N MET A 128 -10.37 20.64 -10.59
CA MET A 128 -11.39 20.38 -9.56
C MET A 128 -12.03 21.67 -9.08
N THR A 129 -13.35 21.63 -8.88
CA THR A 129 -14.04 22.67 -8.12
C THR A 129 -13.67 22.62 -6.63
N ASP A 130 -13.92 23.71 -5.89
CA ASP A 130 -13.65 23.73 -4.44
C ASP A 130 -14.42 22.61 -3.70
N GLU A 131 -15.66 22.33 -4.13
CA GLU A 131 -16.47 21.27 -3.55
C GLU A 131 -15.90 19.87 -3.82
N GLU A 132 -15.43 19.61 -5.05
CA GLU A 132 -14.77 18.36 -5.43
C GLU A 132 -13.44 18.20 -4.70
N GLY A 133 -12.66 19.28 -4.59
CA GLY A 133 -11.44 19.33 -3.80
C GLY A 133 -11.73 18.99 -2.34
N ASP A 134 -12.77 19.56 -1.74
CA ASP A 134 -13.18 19.25 -0.37
C ASP A 134 -13.66 17.79 -0.20
N ALA A 135 -14.31 17.21 -1.20
CA ALA A 135 -14.80 15.84 -1.17
C ALA A 135 -13.74 14.78 -1.51
N LEU A 136 -12.57 15.19 -1.99
CA LEU A 136 -11.47 14.30 -2.39
C LEU A 136 -11.07 13.37 -1.22
N THR A 137 -11.08 12.08 -1.50
CA THR A 137 -10.74 11.02 -0.53
C THR A 137 -9.49 10.27 -1.02
N ILE A 138 -8.54 10.00 -0.11
CA ILE A 138 -7.36 9.18 -0.41
C ILE A 138 -7.50 7.86 0.34
N VAL A 139 -7.27 6.74 -0.35
CA VAL A 139 -7.42 5.40 0.21
C VAL A 139 -6.13 4.60 0.02
N PHE A 140 -5.50 4.21 1.14
CA PHE A 140 -4.37 3.29 1.16
C PHE A 140 -4.85 1.88 1.48
N GLY A 141 -4.88 1.01 0.49
CA GLY A 141 -5.42 -0.35 0.60
C GLY A 141 -4.60 -1.30 1.48
N SER A 142 -3.36 -0.94 1.85
CA SER A 142 -2.52 -1.73 2.74
C SER A 142 -1.44 -0.86 3.38
N VAL A 143 -1.45 -0.77 4.70
CA VAL A 143 -0.42 -0.13 5.53
C VAL A 143 0.23 -1.22 6.37
N ARG A 144 1.53 -1.43 6.21
CA ARG A 144 2.26 -2.57 6.79
C ARG A 144 3.40 -2.19 7.72
N PHE A 145 3.78 -0.92 7.71
CA PHE A 145 4.90 -0.41 8.50
C PHE A 145 4.56 0.95 9.12
N PRO A 146 5.12 1.28 10.28
CA PRO A 146 4.93 2.61 10.90
C PRO A 146 5.29 3.77 9.95
N VAL A 147 6.37 3.64 9.17
CA VAL A 147 6.80 4.64 8.19
C VAL A 147 5.77 4.85 7.07
N GLU A 148 5.00 3.83 6.70
CA GLU A 148 3.90 3.95 5.74
C GLU A 148 2.71 4.70 6.38
N ALA A 149 2.41 4.42 7.65
CA ALA A 149 1.38 5.15 8.39
C ALA A 149 1.75 6.63 8.57
N GLN A 150 3.03 6.96 8.75
CA GLN A 150 3.52 8.34 8.82
C GLN A 150 3.14 9.13 7.56
N VAL A 151 3.19 8.51 6.38
CA VAL A 151 2.78 9.17 5.12
C VAL A 151 1.33 9.63 5.17
N LEU A 152 0.42 8.82 5.74
CA LEU A 152 -0.98 9.21 5.87
C LEU A 152 -1.12 10.47 6.75
N PHE A 153 -0.40 10.52 7.86
CA PHE A 153 -0.42 11.68 8.75
C PHE A 153 0.22 12.92 8.10
N ASN A 154 1.33 12.77 7.39
CA ASN A 154 1.97 13.87 6.65
C ASN A 154 1.03 14.46 5.58
N LEU A 155 0.39 13.61 4.80
CA LEU A 155 -0.58 14.04 3.79
C LEU A 155 -1.78 14.74 4.44
N ALA A 156 -2.27 14.20 5.57
CA ALA A 156 -3.38 14.80 6.29
C ALA A 156 -3.06 16.20 6.81
N GLU A 157 -1.88 16.38 7.38
CA GLU A 157 -1.39 17.69 7.84
C GLU A 157 -1.29 18.67 6.67
N LYS A 158 -0.64 18.27 5.56
CA LYS A 158 -0.50 19.10 4.35
C LYS A 158 -1.84 19.53 3.75
N MET A 159 -2.87 18.68 3.84
CA MET A 159 -4.18 18.89 3.22
C MET A 159 -5.24 19.41 4.19
N GLY A 160 -4.94 19.54 5.49
CA GLY A 160 -5.93 19.89 6.53
C GLY A 160 -7.07 18.86 6.64
N ARG A 161 -6.75 17.56 6.56
CA ARG A 161 -7.71 16.47 6.55
C ARG A 161 -7.57 15.52 7.73
N GLU A 162 -8.62 14.74 7.98
CA GLU A 162 -8.60 13.68 8.98
C GLU A 162 -8.03 12.39 8.40
N VAL A 163 -7.34 11.63 9.23
CA VAL A 163 -6.93 10.25 8.95
C VAL A 163 -7.85 9.29 9.68
N GLU A 164 -8.18 8.21 9.01
CA GLU A 164 -8.89 7.08 9.61
C GLU A 164 -8.19 5.78 9.21
N ILE A 165 -7.66 5.05 10.20
CA ILE A 165 -6.96 3.78 9.99
C ILE A 165 -7.80 2.66 10.58
N ILE A 166 -8.17 1.70 9.73
CA ILE A 166 -9.07 0.59 10.06
C ILE A 166 -8.26 -0.69 10.18
N PHE A 167 -8.45 -1.39 11.27
CA PHE A 167 -7.90 -2.72 11.46
C PHE A 167 -8.72 -3.77 10.71
N CYS A 168 -8.05 -4.71 10.05
CA CYS A 168 -8.66 -5.76 9.25
C CYS A 168 -8.14 -7.12 9.70
N ASP A 169 -8.99 -7.87 10.35
CA ASP A 169 -8.72 -9.23 10.80
C ASP A 169 -9.92 -10.14 10.49
N TYR A 170 -10.13 -10.41 9.21
CA TYR A 170 -11.19 -11.33 8.81
C TYR A 170 -10.83 -12.76 9.27
N LYS A 171 -11.74 -13.41 9.99
CA LYS A 171 -11.57 -14.69 10.74
C LYS A 171 -11.05 -15.90 9.95
N SER A 172 -10.79 -15.77 8.67
CA SER A 172 -10.18 -16.82 7.83
C SER A 172 -8.67 -16.69 7.69
N SER A 173 -8.05 -15.69 8.31
CA SER A 173 -6.61 -15.53 8.25
C SER A 173 -5.93 -16.70 8.97
N VAL A 174 -5.19 -17.50 8.23
CA VAL A 174 -4.31 -18.51 8.79
C VAL A 174 -3.11 -17.77 9.35
N TYR A 175 -3.04 -17.62 10.67
CA TYR A 175 -1.87 -17.07 11.33
C TYR A 175 -0.70 -18.02 11.10
N GLU A 176 0.28 -17.60 10.32
CA GLU A 176 1.54 -18.31 10.25
C GLU A 176 2.27 -18.18 11.60
N LEU A 177 2.85 -19.29 12.07
CA LEU A 177 3.64 -19.32 13.30
C LEU A 177 4.83 -18.34 13.27
N PHE A 178 5.25 -17.94 12.07
CA PHE A 178 6.33 -16.99 11.83
C PHE A 178 5.88 -15.95 10.82
N PRO A 179 5.18 -14.90 11.24
CA PRO A 179 4.68 -13.89 10.32
C PRO A 179 5.85 -13.16 9.63
N HIS A 180 5.65 -12.87 8.34
CA HIS A 180 6.59 -12.02 7.61
C HIS A 180 6.76 -10.67 8.31
N VAL A 181 7.93 -10.05 8.17
CA VAL A 181 8.23 -8.75 8.84
C VAL A 181 7.16 -7.68 8.55
N SER A 182 6.53 -7.71 7.38
CA SER A 182 5.43 -6.80 7.01
C SER A 182 4.11 -7.04 7.76
N GLU A 183 4.01 -8.12 8.54
CA GLU A 183 2.82 -8.45 9.32
C GLU A 183 2.98 -8.13 10.80
N LYS A 184 4.23 -7.93 11.26
CA LYS A 184 4.53 -7.60 12.64
C LYS A 184 3.81 -6.35 13.14
N PHE A 185 3.62 -5.37 12.25
CA PHE A 185 2.89 -4.17 12.59
C PHE A 185 1.40 -4.46 12.86
N ALA A 186 0.76 -5.24 12.00
CA ALA A 186 -0.63 -5.66 12.20
C ALA A 186 -0.80 -6.57 13.42
N GLN A 187 0.17 -7.43 13.69
CA GLN A 187 0.12 -8.38 14.81
C GLN A 187 0.05 -7.68 16.17
N ARG A 188 0.67 -6.50 16.31
CA ARG A 188 0.56 -5.68 17.54
C ARG A 188 -0.89 -5.36 17.90
N PHE A 189 -1.73 -5.07 16.91
CA PHE A 189 -3.14 -4.73 17.16
C PHE A 189 -3.96 -5.95 17.59
N ILE A 190 -3.61 -7.14 17.08
CA ILE A 190 -4.18 -8.41 17.56
C ILE A 190 -3.82 -8.62 19.04
N GLU A 191 -2.54 -8.45 19.38
CA GLU A 191 -2.04 -8.61 20.75
C GLU A 191 -2.65 -7.59 21.73
N MET A 192 -2.99 -6.39 21.23
CA MET A 192 -3.71 -5.36 21.98
C MET A 192 -5.21 -5.61 22.07
N GLY A 193 -5.73 -6.64 21.41
CA GLY A 193 -7.16 -7.03 21.48
C GLY A 193 -8.10 -6.26 20.56
N TYR A 194 -7.57 -5.59 19.51
CA TYR A 194 -8.40 -4.95 18.50
C TYR A 194 -9.14 -5.99 17.63
N ASN A 195 -10.35 -5.64 17.22
CA ASN A 195 -11.21 -6.48 16.41
C ASN A 195 -11.30 -5.98 14.96
N ASP A 196 -11.75 -6.85 14.08
CA ASP A 196 -11.98 -6.53 12.68
C ASP A 196 -12.95 -5.34 12.52
N GLY A 197 -12.51 -4.29 11.87
CA GLY A 197 -13.25 -3.05 11.65
C GLY A 197 -13.02 -1.95 12.67
N ASP A 198 -12.24 -2.19 13.73
CA ASP A 198 -11.93 -1.16 14.70
C ASP A 198 -11.10 -0.02 14.09
N ASN A 199 -11.41 1.21 14.50
CA ASN A 199 -10.59 2.38 14.19
C ASN A 199 -9.39 2.42 15.14
N ILE A 200 -8.20 2.26 14.60
CA ILE A 200 -6.94 2.20 15.35
C ILE A 200 -6.06 3.44 15.16
N THR A 201 -6.60 4.53 14.61
CA THR A 201 -5.84 5.71 14.20
C THR A 201 -4.96 6.28 15.31
N GLU A 202 -5.51 6.44 16.51
CA GLU A 202 -4.77 7.04 17.62
C GLU A 202 -3.66 6.13 18.14
N GLU A 203 -3.87 4.80 18.12
CA GLU A 203 -2.83 3.86 18.53
C GLU A 203 -1.70 3.81 17.50
N VAL A 204 -2.04 3.82 16.21
CA VAL A 204 -1.05 3.95 15.13
C VAL A 204 -0.24 5.22 15.28
N ARG A 205 -0.89 6.35 15.61
CA ARG A 205 -0.21 7.64 15.84
C ARG A 205 0.82 7.55 16.97
N LYS A 206 0.47 6.93 18.09
CA LYS A 206 1.40 6.73 19.21
C LYS A 206 2.61 5.88 18.81
N ILE A 207 2.37 4.77 18.09
CA ILE A 207 3.45 3.90 17.60
C ILE A 207 4.39 4.68 16.68
N VAL A 208 3.84 5.40 15.71
CA VAL A 208 4.62 6.23 14.78
C VAL A 208 5.48 7.25 15.52
N GLN A 209 4.91 7.98 16.49
CA GLN A 209 5.64 8.96 17.29
C GLN A 209 6.73 8.37 18.18
N SER A 210 6.63 7.09 18.54
CA SER A 210 7.61 6.42 19.38
C SER A 210 8.74 5.74 18.60
N GLU A 211 8.55 5.44 17.32
CA GLU A 211 9.49 4.66 16.52
C GLU A 211 10.20 5.47 15.42
N LEU A 212 9.73 6.66 15.10
CA LEU A 212 10.28 7.55 14.07
C LEU A 212 10.72 8.88 14.63
#